data_a7cf5534ee86d18f8a71a62856dc7f1f
#
_entry.id   a7cf5534ee86d18f8a71a62856dc7f1f
#
_cell.length_a   1.000
_cell.length_b   1.000
_cell.length_c   1.000
_cell.angle_alpha   90.00
_cell.angle_beta   90.00
_cell.angle_gamma   90.00
#
_symmetry.space_group_name_H-M   'P 1'
#
loop_
_entity.id
_entity.type
_entity.pdbx_description
1 polymer ?
#
loop_
_entity_poly.entity_id
_entity_poly.type
_entity_poly.pdbx_seq_one_letter_code
_entity_poly.pdbx_strand_id
1 'polypeptide(L)'
;MKRILIITYYWPPTGGSGVQRWVKFSKYLPGFGWQPVIYTPENPEQLAVDESLLTDIPDCAEVIKTHITEPYEIYRRLTGGKKGAEVNPVNAQHKNWKQRLSLWIRGNCFIPDPRIGWVRPSVRFLVKYLKEHPVDAVVTTGPPQSVHLIGRGLKRALGVHWIADFRDPWTEMFYYKHLGLSAAADRRHRRLEQSVLDEADTVISVSPPVAADFRSKTTTPVVLITNGFDESDFGAPAGESPSPAPGVQGFPDPDIGSGKSLDTLAPQRSRAEIRLVHTGLFAADGNPLNLWDVLAERCQADPDFRARLQIRLAGKVDAAITDAIRARGLGDNLVELGYLPHDETVREQRAADILLLPLRQEPEYAKVLPGKIFEYLAARRPVLGIGQPDGAAAQILRDAGAGEMFDWDQRDQLLAFLDAEHPEATGIEKYSRRSLTAQLTQILP
;
A
#
# COMPACT_ATOMS: atom_id res chain seq x y z
N MET A 1 -1.12 -27.24 12.83
CA MET A 1 -0.74 -26.11 11.96
C MET A 1 0.58 -25.57 12.44
N LYS A 2 1.48 -25.22 11.51
CA LYS A 2 2.69 -24.45 11.84
C LYS A 2 2.30 -23.05 12.31
N ARG A 3 3.10 -22.42 13.17
CA ARG A 3 2.79 -21.12 13.74
C ARG A 3 3.76 -20.05 13.19
N ILE A 4 3.24 -18.90 12.80
CA ILE A 4 4.03 -17.77 12.30
C ILE A 4 3.76 -16.53 13.15
N LEU A 5 4.80 -15.97 13.79
CA LEU A 5 4.70 -14.70 14.51
C LEU A 5 4.89 -13.53 13.53
N ILE A 6 3.89 -12.70 13.43
CA ILE A 6 3.86 -11.49 12.59
C ILE A 6 3.98 -10.27 13.48
N ILE A 7 5.12 -9.59 13.43
CA ILE A 7 5.37 -8.36 14.20
C ILE A 7 5.08 -7.17 13.32
N THR A 8 4.02 -6.42 13.66
CA THR A 8 3.57 -5.26 12.92
C THR A 8 3.18 -4.13 13.86
N TYR A 9 3.41 -2.88 13.44
CA TYR A 9 2.95 -1.73 14.20
C TYR A 9 1.49 -1.39 13.90
N TYR A 10 1.06 -1.56 12.64
CA TYR A 10 -0.29 -1.26 12.21
C TYR A 10 -1.12 -2.54 12.08
N TRP A 11 -2.23 -2.60 12.84
CA TRP A 11 -3.18 -3.71 12.83
C TRP A 11 -4.61 -3.18 13.03
N PRO A 12 -5.66 -3.84 12.54
CA PRO A 12 -7.03 -3.41 12.74
C PRO A 12 -7.38 -3.15 14.22
N PRO A 13 -8.21 -2.11 14.51
CA PRO A 13 -9.02 -1.32 13.57
C PRO A 13 -8.30 -0.15 12.89
N THR A 14 -6.96 -0.06 12.95
CA THR A 14 -6.22 0.93 12.18
C THR A 14 -6.41 0.66 10.69
N GLY A 15 -6.78 1.69 9.92
CA GLY A 15 -6.96 1.63 8.47
C GLY A 15 -5.71 2.05 7.69
N GLY A 16 -5.79 1.91 6.39
CA GLY A 16 -4.78 2.34 5.42
C GLY A 16 -3.97 1.20 4.80
N SER A 17 -3.28 1.50 3.69
CA SER A 17 -2.57 0.52 2.85
C SER A 17 -1.51 -0.29 3.61
N GLY A 18 -0.92 0.30 4.66
CA GLY A 18 0.07 -0.37 5.50
C GLY A 18 -0.48 -1.52 6.35
N VAL A 19 -1.79 -1.56 6.60
CA VAL A 19 -2.47 -2.60 7.38
C VAL A 19 -2.90 -3.76 6.49
N GLN A 20 -3.50 -3.46 5.33
CA GLN A 20 -4.13 -4.43 4.44
C GLN A 20 -3.22 -5.61 4.09
N ARG A 21 -1.92 -5.36 3.82
CA ARG A 21 -0.99 -6.41 3.39
C ARG A 21 -0.97 -7.62 4.33
N TRP A 22 -0.74 -7.39 5.62
CA TRP A 22 -0.59 -8.48 6.58
C TRP A 22 -1.91 -8.98 7.14
N VAL A 23 -2.96 -8.17 7.14
CA VAL A 23 -4.33 -8.65 7.41
C VAL A 23 -4.74 -9.66 6.34
N LYS A 24 -4.57 -9.32 5.07
CA LYS A 24 -4.93 -10.21 3.95
C LYS A 24 -4.03 -11.46 3.88
N PHE A 25 -2.71 -11.36 4.17
CA PHE A 25 -1.89 -12.56 4.33
C PHE A 25 -2.39 -13.44 5.48
N SER A 26 -2.72 -12.85 6.63
CA SER A 26 -3.25 -13.59 7.78
C SER A 26 -4.57 -14.30 7.45
N LYS A 27 -5.44 -13.69 6.63
CA LYS A 27 -6.69 -14.29 6.13
C LYS A 27 -6.45 -15.60 5.38
N TYR A 28 -5.43 -15.64 4.52
CA TYR A 28 -5.19 -16.80 3.65
C TYR A 28 -4.22 -17.83 4.25
N LEU A 29 -3.33 -17.48 5.18
CA LEU A 29 -2.35 -18.37 5.81
C LEU A 29 -2.94 -19.69 6.36
N PRO A 30 -4.14 -19.72 7.01
CA PRO A 30 -4.72 -20.97 7.49
C PRO A 30 -4.99 -21.98 6.37
N GLY A 31 -5.38 -21.53 5.18
CA GLY A 31 -5.56 -22.40 4.00
C GLY A 31 -4.27 -23.05 3.50
N PHE A 32 -3.12 -22.55 3.93
CA PHE A 32 -1.79 -23.13 3.66
C PHE A 32 -1.17 -23.84 4.88
N GLY A 33 -1.95 -24.10 5.92
CA GLY A 33 -1.51 -24.84 7.10
C GLY A 33 -0.75 -24.01 8.14
N TRP A 34 -0.84 -22.67 8.09
CA TRP A 34 -0.18 -21.76 9.01
C TRP A 34 -1.17 -21.02 9.91
N GLN A 35 -0.90 -21.00 11.22
CA GLN A 35 -1.63 -20.19 12.19
C GLN A 35 -0.91 -18.87 12.40
N PRO A 36 -1.55 -17.72 12.10
CA PRO A 36 -0.97 -16.41 12.37
C PRO A 36 -1.04 -16.07 13.87
N VAL A 37 0.09 -15.60 14.41
CA VAL A 37 0.21 -15.00 15.74
C VAL A 37 0.66 -13.57 15.53
N ILE A 38 -0.16 -12.60 15.90
CA ILE A 38 0.07 -11.19 15.62
C ILE A 38 0.61 -10.51 16.88
N TYR A 39 1.75 -9.83 16.75
CA TYR A 39 2.28 -8.96 17.79
C TYR A 39 2.23 -7.50 17.36
N THR A 40 1.48 -6.67 18.10
CA THR A 40 1.19 -5.28 17.75
C THR A 40 1.11 -4.40 19.00
N PRO A 41 1.30 -3.06 18.93
CA PRO A 41 1.07 -2.20 20.08
C PRO A 41 -0.41 -2.13 20.47
N GLU A 42 -0.67 -1.97 21.76
CA GLU A 42 -2.01 -1.77 22.31
C GLU A 42 -2.58 -0.39 21.97
N ASN A 43 -1.70 0.63 21.98
CA ASN A 43 -2.04 2.04 21.82
C ASN A 43 -1.29 2.69 20.65
N PRO A 44 -1.40 2.19 19.40
CA PRO A 44 -0.70 2.76 18.27
C PRO A 44 -1.23 4.16 17.94
N GLU A 45 -0.40 4.98 17.32
CA GLU A 45 -0.89 6.21 16.67
C GLU A 45 -1.74 5.83 15.46
N GLN A 46 -3.05 6.07 15.55
CA GLN A 46 -4.01 5.77 14.49
C GLN A 46 -4.14 6.96 13.54
N LEU A 47 -3.83 6.76 12.26
CA LEU A 47 -4.01 7.74 11.20
C LEU A 47 -5.43 7.70 10.62
N ALA A 48 -6.05 6.53 10.60
CA ALA A 48 -7.41 6.27 10.16
C ALA A 48 -7.96 5.05 10.92
N VAL A 49 -9.27 4.92 10.99
CA VAL A 49 -9.97 3.75 11.54
C VAL A 49 -10.74 3.09 10.41
N ASP A 50 -10.59 1.78 10.27
CA ASP A 50 -11.32 0.95 9.31
C ASP A 50 -11.69 -0.37 9.97
N GLU A 51 -12.92 -0.46 10.44
CA GLU A 51 -13.45 -1.62 11.15
C GLU A 51 -13.75 -2.78 10.19
N SER A 52 -13.91 -2.51 8.89
CA SER A 52 -14.20 -3.56 7.91
C SER A 52 -13.07 -4.61 7.83
N LEU A 53 -11.82 -4.20 8.09
CA LEU A 53 -10.67 -5.09 8.12
C LEU A 53 -10.70 -6.12 9.27
N LEU A 54 -11.56 -5.94 10.28
CA LEU A 54 -11.71 -6.93 11.37
C LEU A 54 -12.31 -8.24 10.86
N THR A 55 -13.13 -8.20 9.83
CA THR A 55 -13.76 -9.38 9.23
C THR A 55 -12.77 -10.28 8.48
N ASP A 56 -11.61 -9.74 8.11
CA ASP A 56 -10.54 -10.49 7.42
C ASP A 56 -9.58 -11.21 8.39
N ILE A 57 -9.73 -11.00 9.69
CA ILE A 57 -8.91 -11.68 10.70
C ILE A 57 -9.47 -13.09 10.91
N PRO A 58 -8.70 -14.16 10.64
CA PRO A 58 -9.21 -15.52 10.81
C PRO A 58 -9.40 -15.85 12.29
N ASP A 59 -10.42 -16.65 12.63
CA ASP A 59 -10.75 -17.04 14.01
C ASP A 59 -9.59 -17.72 14.74
N CYS A 60 -8.72 -18.42 14.01
CA CYS A 60 -7.54 -19.06 14.56
C CYS A 60 -6.37 -18.11 14.85
N ALA A 61 -6.48 -16.82 14.50
CA ALA A 61 -5.41 -15.86 14.76
C ALA A 61 -5.34 -15.51 16.25
N GLU A 62 -4.12 -15.56 16.78
CA GLU A 62 -3.82 -15.06 18.12
C GLU A 62 -3.29 -13.61 18.01
N VAL A 63 -3.86 -12.68 18.76
CA VAL A 63 -3.43 -11.26 18.74
C VAL A 63 -2.88 -10.85 20.10
N ILE A 64 -1.59 -10.58 20.16
CA ILE A 64 -0.86 -10.18 21.35
C ILE A 64 -0.59 -8.68 21.27
N LYS A 65 -1.04 -7.93 22.28
CA LYS A 65 -0.86 -6.48 22.37
C LYS A 65 0.01 -6.11 23.54
N THR A 66 0.92 -5.16 23.33
CA THR A 66 1.74 -4.60 24.41
C THR A 66 1.76 -3.07 24.33
N HIS A 67 1.87 -2.44 25.49
CA HIS A 67 1.92 -0.99 25.56
C HIS A 67 3.19 -0.43 24.90
N ILE A 68 3.05 0.65 24.12
CA ILE A 68 4.17 1.41 23.56
C ILE A 68 4.17 2.83 24.15
N THR A 69 5.36 3.33 24.51
CA THR A 69 5.56 4.73 24.87
C THR A 69 6.16 5.47 23.69
N GLU A 70 5.39 6.35 23.06
CA GLU A 70 5.83 7.14 21.93
C GLU A 70 6.30 8.53 22.34
N PRO A 71 7.39 9.05 21.75
CA PRO A 71 7.89 10.40 22.02
C PRO A 71 6.85 11.49 21.77
N TYR A 72 5.92 11.27 20.83
CA TYR A 72 4.81 12.20 20.55
C TYR A 72 3.83 12.35 21.72
N GLU A 73 3.60 11.33 22.51
CA GLU A 73 2.79 11.45 23.73
C GLU A 73 3.46 12.38 24.75
N ILE A 74 4.78 12.24 24.90
CA ILE A 74 5.57 13.09 25.79
C ILE A 74 5.56 14.54 25.28
N TYR A 75 5.78 14.72 23.97
CA TYR A 75 5.74 16.05 23.34
C TYR A 75 4.37 16.70 23.47
N ARG A 76 3.28 15.97 23.26
CA ARG A 76 1.91 16.45 23.39
C ARG A 76 1.57 16.84 24.83
N ARG A 77 1.98 16.04 25.82
CA ARG A 77 1.80 16.36 27.24
C ARG A 77 2.52 17.65 27.63
N LEU A 78 3.69 17.92 27.04
CA LEU A 78 4.50 19.10 27.30
C LEU A 78 4.02 20.35 26.55
N THR A 79 3.40 20.22 25.38
CA THR A 79 3.05 21.35 24.49
C THR A 79 1.56 21.63 24.38
N GLY A 80 0.68 20.78 24.96
CA GLY A 80 -0.78 20.93 24.84
C GLY A 80 -1.31 20.74 23.39
N GLY A 81 -0.54 20.15 22.48
CA GLY A 81 -0.84 20.05 21.04
C GLY A 81 -2.00 19.09 20.72
N LYS A 82 -2.75 19.38 19.63
CA LYS A 82 -3.86 18.54 19.14
C LYS A 82 -3.32 17.26 18.50
N LYS A 83 -4.10 16.14 18.60
CA LYS A 83 -3.87 14.90 17.84
C LYS A 83 -3.81 15.21 16.33
N GLY A 84 -2.84 14.64 15.60
CA GLY A 84 -2.79 14.70 14.14
C GLY A 84 -1.87 15.77 13.53
N ALA A 85 -1.12 16.54 14.32
CA ALA A 85 -0.12 17.50 13.81
C ALA A 85 1.21 16.78 13.46
N GLU A 86 1.17 15.72 12.66
CA GLU A 86 2.41 15.20 12.08
C GLU A 86 3.03 16.24 11.14
N VAL A 87 4.27 16.61 11.42
CA VAL A 87 5.05 17.41 10.47
C VAL A 87 5.44 16.48 9.32
N ASN A 88 4.67 16.55 8.23
CA ASN A 88 4.98 15.79 7.03
C ASN A 88 6.35 16.23 6.47
N PRO A 89 7.34 15.33 6.36
CA PRO A 89 8.65 15.69 5.81
C PRO A 89 8.59 16.28 4.41
N VAL A 90 7.58 15.90 3.63
CA VAL A 90 7.43 16.28 2.21
C VAL A 90 6.98 17.73 2.02
N ASN A 91 6.12 18.28 2.89
CA ASN A 91 5.65 19.66 2.79
C ASN A 91 6.68 20.66 3.35
N ALA A 92 7.93 20.56 2.86
CA ALA A 92 9.09 21.22 3.45
C ALA A 92 9.28 22.69 3.08
N GLN A 93 8.62 23.18 2.03
CA GLN A 93 8.96 24.48 1.43
C GLN A 93 8.62 25.71 2.30
N HIS A 94 7.73 25.56 3.30
CA HIS A 94 7.34 26.67 4.20
C HIS A 94 7.47 26.35 5.70
N LYS A 95 8.48 25.55 6.09
CA LYS A 95 8.66 25.18 7.51
C LYS A 95 9.27 26.31 8.33
N ASN A 96 8.59 26.67 9.42
CA ASN A 96 9.17 27.53 10.43
C ASN A 96 10.32 26.82 11.19
N TRP A 97 11.16 27.57 11.89
CA TRP A 97 12.33 27.01 12.59
C TRP A 97 11.96 25.89 13.60
N LYS A 98 10.80 25.96 14.26
CA LYS A 98 10.32 24.93 15.21
C LYS A 98 10.03 23.60 14.50
N GLN A 99 9.43 23.65 13.32
CA GLN A 99 9.16 22.46 12.49
C GLN A 99 10.47 21.84 11.97
N ARG A 100 11.43 22.68 11.57
CA ARG A 100 12.77 22.21 11.16
C ARG A 100 13.52 21.53 12.32
N LEU A 101 13.47 22.12 13.52
CA LEU A 101 14.05 21.53 14.72
C LEU A 101 13.37 20.19 15.08
N SER A 102 12.04 20.13 15.02
CA SER A 102 11.29 18.90 15.29
C SER A 102 11.68 17.78 14.32
N LEU A 103 11.81 18.07 13.01
CA LEU A 103 12.28 17.08 12.02
C LEU A 103 13.72 16.66 12.28
N TRP A 104 14.58 17.61 12.63
CA TRP A 104 15.97 17.30 12.98
C TRP A 104 16.05 16.37 14.19
N ILE A 105 15.32 16.66 15.26
CA ILE A 105 15.24 15.80 16.47
C ILE A 105 14.70 14.41 16.07
N ARG A 106 13.61 14.35 15.26
CA ARG A 106 13.04 13.08 14.77
C ARG A 106 14.08 12.23 14.04
N GLY A 107 14.81 12.83 13.11
CA GLY A 107 15.77 12.10 12.27
C GLY A 107 17.08 11.76 12.97
N ASN A 108 17.53 12.57 13.95
CA ASN A 108 18.85 12.42 14.55
C ASN A 108 18.83 11.76 15.94
N CYS A 109 17.74 11.88 16.70
CA CYS A 109 17.64 11.34 18.05
C CYS A 109 16.85 10.02 18.10
N PHE A 110 15.84 9.85 17.23
CA PHE A 110 14.99 8.66 17.19
C PHE A 110 15.32 7.80 15.96
N ILE A 111 16.39 7.03 16.03
CA ILE A 111 16.88 6.21 14.94
C ILE A 111 16.56 4.73 15.21
N PRO A 112 15.84 4.05 14.29
CA PRO A 112 15.46 4.46 12.92
C PRO A 112 14.22 5.35 12.82
N ASP A 113 13.36 5.33 13.81
CA ASP A 113 12.09 6.05 13.85
C ASP A 113 11.62 6.24 15.31
N PRO A 114 10.56 7.03 15.57
CA PRO A 114 10.07 7.30 16.92
C PRO A 114 9.64 6.07 17.74
N ARG A 115 9.45 4.91 17.08
CA ARG A 115 9.04 3.65 17.73
C ARG A 115 10.23 2.85 18.29
N ILE A 116 11.46 3.38 18.21
CA ILE A 116 12.67 2.74 18.72
C ILE A 116 12.55 2.32 20.20
N GLY A 117 11.79 3.06 21.01
CA GLY A 117 11.51 2.74 22.41
C GLY A 117 10.77 1.41 22.61
N TRP A 118 10.02 0.94 21.61
CA TRP A 118 9.28 -0.31 21.66
C TRP A 118 10.17 -1.55 21.49
N VAL A 119 11.33 -1.42 20.85
CA VAL A 119 12.19 -2.55 20.47
C VAL A 119 12.64 -3.38 21.68
N ARG A 120 13.28 -2.76 22.67
CA ARG A 120 13.82 -3.49 23.82
C ARG A 120 12.75 -4.17 24.70
N PRO A 121 11.63 -3.48 25.06
CA PRO A 121 10.52 -4.12 25.78
C PRO A 121 9.95 -5.31 25.00
N SER A 122 9.71 -5.14 23.69
CA SER A 122 9.16 -6.19 22.82
C SER A 122 10.06 -7.42 22.76
N VAL A 123 11.37 -7.23 22.56
CA VAL A 123 12.33 -8.35 22.54
C VAL A 123 12.29 -9.11 23.85
N ARG A 124 12.31 -8.40 25.00
CA ARG A 124 12.26 -9.06 26.32
C ARG A 124 10.97 -9.84 26.53
N PHE A 125 9.84 -9.27 26.17
CA PHE A 125 8.54 -9.92 26.28
C PHE A 125 8.46 -11.15 25.36
N LEU A 126 8.79 -10.99 24.09
CA LEU A 126 8.69 -12.05 23.08
C LEU A 126 9.69 -13.18 23.32
N VAL A 127 10.90 -12.91 23.83
CA VAL A 127 11.84 -13.96 24.22
C VAL A 127 11.26 -14.86 25.31
N LYS A 128 10.55 -14.29 26.31
CA LYS A 128 9.87 -15.07 27.32
C LYS A 128 8.69 -15.85 26.73
N TYR A 129 7.82 -15.15 25.97
CA TYR A 129 6.65 -15.73 25.35
C TYR A 129 7.00 -16.92 24.43
N LEU A 130 7.98 -16.76 23.54
CA LEU A 130 8.36 -17.79 22.56
C LEU A 130 9.02 -19.03 23.16
N LYS A 131 9.56 -18.94 24.39
CA LYS A 131 10.04 -20.12 25.12
C LYS A 131 8.90 -21.01 25.63
N GLU A 132 7.74 -20.42 25.92
CA GLU A 132 6.54 -21.10 26.38
C GLU A 132 5.61 -21.46 25.19
N HIS A 133 5.61 -20.63 24.14
CA HIS A 133 4.77 -20.74 22.96
C HIS A 133 5.61 -20.64 21.66
N PRO A 134 6.34 -21.71 21.29
CA PRO A 134 7.22 -21.68 20.14
C PRO A 134 6.47 -21.42 18.83
N VAL A 135 7.16 -20.79 17.89
CA VAL A 135 6.68 -20.55 16.52
C VAL A 135 7.71 -21.07 15.51
N ASP A 136 7.25 -21.45 14.32
CA ASP A 136 8.12 -21.99 13.28
C ASP A 136 8.84 -20.87 12.51
N ALA A 137 8.20 -19.70 12.40
CA ALA A 137 8.77 -18.54 11.73
C ALA A 137 8.39 -17.22 12.42
N VAL A 138 9.24 -16.21 12.25
CA VAL A 138 8.99 -14.82 12.67
C VAL A 138 9.06 -13.94 11.43
N VAL A 139 8.06 -13.09 11.25
CA VAL A 139 8.06 -12.05 10.22
C VAL A 139 7.96 -10.68 10.87
N THR A 140 8.76 -9.75 10.37
CA THR A 140 8.67 -8.33 10.74
C THR A 140 8.31 -7.52 9.51
N THR A 141 7.34 -6.61 9.60
CA THR A 141 6.93 -5.77 8.46
C THR A 141 7.08 -4.28 8.75
N GLY A 142 7.91 -3.61 7.98
CA GLY A 142 8.19 -2.17 8.06
C GLY A 142 7.67 -1.39 6.84
N PRO A 143 7.39 -0.07 6.97
CA PRO A 143 7.60 0.77 8.13
C PRO A 143 6.57 0.56 9.27
N PRO A 144 6.91 0.96 10.52
CA PRO A 144 8.15 1.60 10.95
C PRO A 144 9.33 0.63 10.97
N GLN A 145 10.53 1.13 10.68
CA GLN A 145 11.72 0.29 10.52
C GLN A 145 12.24 -0.31 11.84
N SER A 146 11.89 0.31 12.97
CA SER A 146 12.20 -0.22 14.31
C SER A 146 11.60 -1.62 14.55
N VAL A 147 10.54 -2.01 13.84
CA VAL A 147 9.96 -3.36 13.91
C VAL A 147 10.98 -4.44 13.51
N HIS A 148 11.80 -4.17 12.49
CA HIS A 148 12.85 -5.11 12.06
C HIS A 148 13.92 -5.32 13.14
N LEU A 149 14.16 -4.31 13.98
CA LEU A 149 15.10 -4.45 15.11
C LEU A 149 14.57 -5.38 16.20
N ILE A 150 13.22 -5.55 16.30
CA ILE A 150 12.63 -6.57 17.18
C ILE A 150 12.95 -7.96 16.63
N GLY A 151 12.70 -8.21 15.32
CA GLY A 151 13.03 -9.49 14.66
C GLY A 151 14.51 -9.84 14.79
N ARG A 152 15.40 -8.87 14.53
CA ARG A 152 16.84 -9.05 14.73
C ARG A 152 17.20 -9.41 16.19
N GLY A 153 16.53 -8.77 17.15
CA GLY A 153 16.73 -9.09 18.57
C GLY A 153 16.30 -10.52 18.92
N LEU A 154 15.19 -11.00 18.37
CA LEU A 154 14.72 -12.37 18.54
C LEU A 154 15.64 -13.39 17.86
N LYS A 155 16.09 -13.11 16.63
CA LYS A 155 17.07 -13.93 15.90
C LYS A 155 18.34 -14.15 16.73
N ARG A 156 18.90 -13.08 17.27
CA ARG A 156 20.10 -13.12 18.11
C ARG A 156 19.89 -13.86 19.43
N ALA A 157 18.70 -13.76 20.03
CA ALA A 157 18.42 -14.33 21.35
C ALA A 157 17.99 -15.79 21.29
N LEU A 158 17.26 -16.20 20.24
CA LEU A 158 16.60 -17.52 20.17
C LEU A 158 16.95 -18.31 18.90
N GLY A 159 17.65 -17.73 17.91
CA GLY A 159 17.96 -18.39 16.65
C GLY A 159 16.74 -18.65 15.74
N VAL A 160 15.64 -17.94 15.96
CA VAL A 160 14.39 -18.12 15.17
C VAL A 160 14.61 -17.90 13.68
N HIS A 161 13.86 -18.60 12.84
CA HIS A 161 13.80 -18.29 11.41
C HIS A 161 13.09 -16.95 11.22
N TRP A 162 13.80 -15.94 10.72
CA TRP A 162 13.32 -14.58 10.65
C TRP A 162 13.29 -14.03 9.21
N ILE A 163 12.12 -13.51 8.81
CA ILE A 163 11.87 -12.87 7.52
C ILE A 163 11.65 -11.37 7.76
N ALA A 164 12.37 -10.53 7.04
CA ALA A 164 12.21 -9.08 7.08
C ALA A 164 11.42 -8.60 5.85
N ASP A 165 10.16 -8.18 6.03
CA ASP A 165 9.28 -7.67 4.95
C ASP A 165 9.39 -6.14 4.86
N PHE A 166 10.13 -5.68 3.87
CA PHE A 166 10.29 -4.26 3.55
C PHE A 166 9.21 -3.82 2.55
N ARG A 167 8.16 -3.16 3.05
CA ARG A 167 7.14 -2.54 2.20
C ARG A 167 7.66 -1.29 1.51
N ASP A 168 8.64 -0.65 2.11
CA ASP A 168 9.34 0.53 1.62
C ASP A 168 10.85 0.39 1.86
N PRO A 169 11.71 0.95 0.99
CA PRO A 169 13.14 1.01 1.28
C PRO A 169 13.38 1.89 2.51
N TRP A 170 14.45 1.61 3.26
CA TRP A 170 14.73 2.36 4.48
C TRP A 170 15.49 3.65 4.19
N THR A 171 16.74 3.55 3.70
CA THR A 171 17.58 4.73 3.46
C THR A 171 17.39 5.34 2.08
N GLU A 172 16.74 4.62 1.16
CA GLU A 172 16.44 5.07 -0.20
C GLU A 172 15.00 5.61 -0.36
N MET A 173 14.29 5.86 0.76
CA MET A 173 12.97 6.51 0.71
C MET A 173 13.08 7.94 0.21
N PHE A 174 12.17 8.35 -0.67
CA PHE A 174 12.14 9.69 -1.27
C PHE A 174 12.19 10.84 -0.24
N TYR A 175 11.58 10.67 0.94
CA TYR A 175 11.60 11.68 2.01
C TYR A 175 12.86 11.63 2.89
N TYR A 176 13.72 10.60 2.76
CA TYR A 176 14.89 10.43 3.62
C TYR A 176 15.85 11.63 3.56
N LYS A 177 16.08 12.17 2.35
CA LYS A 177 16.87 13.38 2.12
C LYS A 177 16.32 14.64 2.80
N HIS A 178 15.02 14.65 3.15
CA HIS A 178 14.35 15.78 3.79
C HIS A 178 14.35 15.71 5.34
N LEU A 179 14.90 14.66 5.94
CA LEU A 179 14.97 14.50 7.39
C LEU A 179 16.03 15.39 8.05
N GLY A 180 16.94 16.01 7.28
CA GLY A 180 18.00 16.86 7.82
C GLY A 180 18.99 16.10 8.70
N LEU A 181 19.39 14.90 8.28
CA LEU A 181 20.26 14.01 9.03
C LEU A 181 21.68 14.56 9.14
N SER A 182 22.28 14.42 10.31
CA SER A 182 23.72 14.55 10.48
C SER A 182 24.44 13.34 9.87
N ALA A 183 25.71 13.50 9.49
CA ALA A 183 26.50 12.38 8.97
C ALA A 183 26.59 11.19 9.95
N ALA A 184 26.53 11.43 11.26
CA ALA A 184 26.51 10.37 12.26
C ALA A 184 25.17 9.61 12.26
N ALA A 185 24.05 10.32 12.14
CA ALA A 185 22.72 9.75 12.06
C ALA A 185 22.57 8.93 10.77
N ASP A 186 22.95 9.48 9.61
CA ASP A 186 22.93 8.76 8.33
C ASP A 186 23.75 7.45 8.39
N ARG A 187 25.00 7.51 8.87
CA ARG A 187 25.79 6.29 9.07
C ARG A 187 25.12 5.28 9.98
N ARG A 188 24.40 5.73 11.01
CA ARG A 188 23.68 4.85 11.93
C ARG A 188 22.48 4.19 11.25
N HIS A 189 21.70 4.93 10.47
CA HIS A 189 20.58 4.37 9.67
C HIS A 189 21.09 3.31 8.71
N ARG A 190 22.13 3.62 7.89
CA ARG A 190 22.70 2.67 6.92
C ARG A 190 23.25 1.41 7.60
N ARG A 191 23.92 1.56 8.74
CA ARG A 191 24.41 0.41 9.52
C ARG A 191 23.25 -0.45 10.06
N LEU A 192 22.16 0.16 10.50
CA LEU A 192 21.01 -0.59 10.99
C LEU A 192 20.29 -1.30 9.84
N GLU A 193 20.05 -0.65 8.71
CA GLU A 193 19.50 -1.26 7.49
C GLU A 193 20.35 -2.46 7.08
N GLN A 194 21.67 -2.27 6.93
CA GLN A 194 22.60 -3.32 6.56
C GLN A 194 22.52 -4.51 7.52
N SER A 195 22.48 -4.25 8.83
CA SER A 195 22.40 -5.33 9.82
C SER A 195 21.07 -6.12 9.78
N VAL A 196 19.99 -5.51 9.31
CA VAL A 196 18.72 -6.21 9.07
C VAL A 196 18.81 -7.06 7.81
N LEU A 197 19.37 -6.50 6.75
CA LEU A 197 19.57 -7.22 5.48
C LEU A 197 20.48 -8.46 5.65
N ASP A 198 21.54 -8.35 6.45
CA ASP A 198 22.55 -9.42 6.61
C ASP A 198 22.13 -10.50 7.64
N GLU A 199 21.30 -10.16 8.63
CA GLU A 199 20.96 -11.07 9.72
C GLU A 199 19.60 -11.79 9.53
N ALA A 200 18.74 -11.31 8.63
CA ALA A 200 17.52 -12.01 8.26
C ALA A 200 17.83 -13.30 7.48
N ASP A 201 17.00 -14.34 7.62
CA ASP A 201 17.10 -15.54 6.79
C ASP A 201 16.56 -15.29 5.39
N THR A 202 15.59 -14.37 5.27
CA THR A 202 15.03 -13.92 3.99
C THR A 202 14.58 -12.46 4.12
N VAL A 203 14.81 -11.68 3.07
CA VAL A 203 14.30 -10.32 2.92
C VAL A 203 13.20 -10.35 1.87
N ILE A 204 12.03 -9.76 2.18
CA ILE A 204 10.97 -9.52 1.20
C ILE A 204 11.00 -8.06 0.78
N SER A 205 10.87 -7.81 -0.52
CA SER A 205 10.64 -6.49 -1.09
C SER A 205 9.34 -6.48 -1.90
N VAL A 206 8.64 -5.35 -1.92
CA VAL A 206 7.38 -5.20 -2.67
C VAL A 206 7.58 -4.64 -4.08
N SER A 207 8.78 -4.20 -4.43
CA SER A 207 9.09 -3.51 -5.70
C SER A 207 10.35 -4.11 -6.34
N PRO A 208 10.34 -4.38 -7.67
CA PRO A 208 11.50 -4.95 -8.36
C PRO A 208 12.77 -4.10 -8.24
N PRO A 209 12.75 -2.77 -8.41
CA PRO A 209 13.96 -1.95 -8.25
C PRO A 209 14.52 -1.96 -6.83
N VAL A 210 13.63 -1.99 -5.81
CA VAL A 210 14.05 -2.07 -4.41
C VAL A 210 14.63 -3.46 -4.10
N ALA A 211 14.07 -4.53 -4.66
CA ALA A 211 14.64 -5.87 -4.54
C ALA A 211 16.03 -5.95 -5.17
N ALA A 212 16.25 -5.32 -6.32
CA ALA A 212 17.54 -5.25 -6.98
C ALA A 212 18.57 -4.47 -6.15
N ASP A 213 18.16 -3.35 -5.57
CA ASP A 213 19.00 -2.56 -4.65
C ASP A 213 19.43 -3.40 -3.42
N PHE A 214 18.49 -4.09 -2.77
CA PHE A 214 18.82 -4.96 -1.64
C PHE A 214 19.74 -6.12 -2.02
N ARG A 215 19.51 -6.77 -3.18
CA ARG A 215 20.42 -7.82 -3.68
C ARG A 215 21.83 -7.33 -3.91
N SER A 216 22.03 -6.05 -4.22
CA SER A 216 23.37 -5.45 -4.36
C SER A 216 24.06 -5.20 -3.01
N LYS A 217 23.29 -5.15 -1.91
CA LYS A 217 23.77 -4.82 -0.56
C LYS A 217 24.02 -6.02 0.34
N THR A 218 23.42 -7.19 0.04
CA THR A 218 23.51 -8.37 0.91
C THR A 218 23.57 -9.67 0.12
N THR A 219 24.09 -10.72 0.74
CA THR A 219 24.05 -12.10 0.24
C THR A 219 22.82 -12.88 0.73
N THR A 220 22.04 -12.31 1.66
CA THR A 220 20.78 -12.88 2.12
C THR A 220 19.79 -12.99 0.96
N PRO A 221 19.03 -14.09 0.84
CA PRO A 221 18.00 -14.22 -0.18
C PRO A 221 16.99 -13.05 -0.14
N VAL A 222 16.84 -12.35 -1.27
CA VAL A 222 15.86 -11.26 -1.45
C VAL A 222 14.77 -11.71 -2.39
N VAL A 223 13.55 -11.87 -1.88
CA VAL A 223 12.38 -12.33 -2.61
C VAL A 223 11.44 -11.16 -2.91
N LEU A 224 10.95 -11.10 -4.15
CA LEU A 224 9.95 -10.12 -4.54
C LEU A 224 8.55 -10.69 -4.27
N ILE A 225 7.83 -10.11 -3.31
CA ILE A 225 6.41 -10.37 -3.07
C ILE A 225 5.71 -9.01 -3.04
N THR A 226 5.08 -8.63 -4.12
CA THR A 226 4.45 -7.32 -4.30
C THR A 226 3.26 -7.13 -3.34
N ASN A 227 2.70 -5.94 -3.29
CA ASN A 227 1.33 -5.76 -2.85
C ASN A 227 0.39 -6.40 -3.88
N GLY A 228 -0.89 -6.52 -3.54
CA GLY A 228 -1.87 -7.16 -4.41
C GLY A 228 -3.28 -6.78 -4.02
N PHE A 229 -4.24 -7.37 -4.72
CA PHE A 229 -5.67 -7.21 -4.47
C PHE A 229 -6.26 -8.45 -3.79
N ASP A 230 -7.36 -8.29 -3.08
CA ASP A 230 -8.15 -9.41 -2.57
C ASP A 230 -9.29 -9.70 -3.55
N GLU A 231 -9.36 -10.92 -4.03
CA GLU A 231 -10.41 -11.37 -4.96
C GLU A 231 -11.81 -11.21 -4.35
N SER A 232 -11.93 -11.37 -3.03
CA SER A 232 -13.21 -11.22 -2.33
C SER A 232 -13.76 -9.78 -2.36
N ASP A 233 -12.89 -8.77 -2.50
CA ASP A 233 -13.29 -7.37 -2.56
C ASP A 233 -13.95 -7.04 -3.93
N PHE A 234 -13.63 -7.81 -4.98
CA PHE A 234 -14.11 -7.59 -6.35
C PHE A 234 -15.26 -8.54 -6.77
N GLY A 235 -15.68 -9.48 -5.91
CA GLY A 235 -16.65 -10.53 -6.25
C GLY A 235 -16.07 -11.56 -7.24
N ALA A 236 -16.60 -12.79 -7.24
CA ALA A 236 -16.24 -13.77 -8.26
C ALA A 236 -16.69 -13.26 -9.65
N PRO A 237 -15.93 -13.52 -10.73
CA PRO A 237 -16.43 -13.34 -12.10
C PRO A 237 -17.75 -14.08 -12.22
N ALA A 238 -18.75 -13.45 -12.82
CA ALA A 238 -20.05 -14.08 -13.07
C ALA A 238 -19.82 -15.36 -13.89
N GLY A 239 -19.88 -16.54 -13.26
CA GLY A 239 -19.83 -17.83 -13.94
C GLY A 239 -18.80 -18.86 -13.44
N GLU A 240 -17.86 -18.51 -12.56
CA GLU A 240 -16.90 -19.49 -12.01
C GLU A 240 -17.09 -19.71 -10.52
N SER A 241 -17.67 -20.85 -10.15
CA SER A 241 -17.50 -21.38 -8.78
C SER A 241 -16.02 -21.67 -8.55
N PRO A 242 -15.42 -21.31 -7.39
CA PRO A 242 -14.01 -21.57 -7.13
C PRO A 242 -13.73 -23.07 -7.23
N SER A 243 -12.91 -23.46 -8.19
CA SER A 243 -12.44 -24.86 -8.31
C SER A 243 -11.63 -25.18 -7.06
N PRO A 244 -11.95 -26.26 -6.31
CA PRO A 244 -11.17 -26.64 -5.15
C PRO A 244 -9.75 -27.01 -5.59
N ALA A 245 -8.75 -26.54 -4.83
CA ALA A 245 -7.37 -26.93 -5.01
C ALA A 245 -7.27 -28.48 -4.95
N PRO A 246 -6.49 -29.13 -5.80
CA PRO A 246 -6.39 -30.60 -5.82
C PRO A 246 -5.84 -31.09 -4.45
N GLY A 247 -6.66 -31.83 -3.70
CA GLY A 247 -6.26 -32.53 -2.48
C GLY A 247 -6.95 -32.14 -1.17
N VAL A 248 -7.92 -31.21 -1.16
CA VAL A 248 -8.66 -30.86 0.06
C VAL A 248 -10.11 -31.36 -0.04
N GLN A 249 -10.47 -32.37 0.76
CA GLN A 249 -11.85 -32.80 0.93
C GLN A 249 -12.66 -31.66 1.60
N GLY A 250 -13.77 -31.29 0.97
CA GLY A 250 -14.61 -30.17 1.38
C GLY A 250 -15.22 -30.34 2.77
N PHE A 251 -15.19 -29.29 3.55
CA PHE A 251 -16.08 -29.12 4.70
C PHE A 251 -17.43 -28.56 4.20
N PRO A 252 -18.56 -28.98 4.80
CA PRO A 252 -19.87 -28.47 4.38
C PRO A 252 -20.00 -26.98 4.71
N ASP A 253 -20.50 -26.21 3.73
CA ASP A 253 -20.86 -24.81 3.87
C ASP A 253 -21.92 -24.62 4.96
N PRO A 254 -21.75 -23.66 5.88
CA PRO A 254 -22.86 -23.21 6.69
C PRO A 254 -23.83 -22.40 5.80
N ASP A 255 -25.11 -22.75 5.87
CA ASP A 255 -26.24 -22.12 5.20
C ASP A 255 -26.18 -20.58 5.27
N ILE A 256 -25.70 -19.93 4.21
CA ILE A 256 -25.82 -18.49 4.05
C ILE A 256 -27.10 -18.25 3.25
N GLY A 257 -28.11 -17.76 3.97
CA GLY A 257 -29.39 -17.37 3.40
C GLY A 257 -29.22 -16.50 2.16
N SER A 258 -30.07 -16.75 1.17
CA SER A 258 -30.15 -16.17 -0.15
C SER A 258 -29.99 -14.63 -0.16
N GLY A 259 -28.73 -14.19 -0.22
CA GLY A 259 -28.37 -12.80 -0.50
C GLY A 259 -28.66 -12.50 -1.98
N LYS A 260 -29.42 -11.45 -2.25
CA LYS A 260 -29.72 -10.96 -3.60
C LYS A 260 -28.41 -10.81 -4.39
N SER A 261 -28.37 -11.43 -5.56
CA SER A 261 -27.28 -11.28 -6.54
C SER A 261 -26.91 -9.81 -6.73
N LEU A 262 -25.65 -9.48 -6.54
CA LEU A 262 -25.08 -8.13 -6.72
C LEU A 262 -25.19 -7.62 -8.18
N ASP A 263 -25.52 -8.49 -9.12
CA ASP A 263 -25.70 -8.14 -10.54
C ASP A 263 -26.92 -7.24 -10.82
N THR A 264 -27.86 -7.11 -9.87
CA THR A 264 -29.04 -6.23 -10.04
C THR A 264 -28.80 -4.77 -9.64
N LEU A 265 -27.59 -4.42 -9.16
CA LEU A 265 -27.23 -3.07 -8.71
C LEU A 265 -26.16 -2.38 -9.58
N ALA A 266 -25.80 -2.94 -10.74
CA ALA A 266 -25.03 -2.17 -11.71
C ALA A 266 -25.92 -1.00 -12.19
N PRO A 267 -25.51 0.28 -11.98
CA PRO A 267 -26.26 1.40 -12.52
C PRO A 267 -26.38 1.18 -14.03
N GLN A 268 -27.63 1.18 -14.57
CA GLN A 268 -27.85 1.10 -16.00
C GLN A 268 -27.07 2.23 -16.66
N ARG A 269 -25.99 1.90 -17.36
CA ARG A 269 -25.20 2.86 -18.13
C ARG A 269 -26.13 3.50 -19.16
N SER A 270 -26.42 4.75 -19.02
CA SER A 270 -26.86 5.51 -20.17
C SER A 270 -25.66 5.44 -21.16
N ARG A 271 -25.94 5.17 -22.43
CA ARG A 271 -24.95 4.93 -23.50
C ARG A 271 -23.96 6.10 -23.75
N ALA A 272 -23.87 7.05 -22.83
CA ALA A 272 -23.36 8.38 -23.03
C ALA A 272 -22.14 8.77 -22.21
N GLU A 273 -21.89 8.23 -21.03
CA GLU A 273 -20.84 8.76 -20.12
C GLU A 273 -19.47 8.12 -20.37
N ILE A 274 -18.41 8.94 -20.30
CA ILE A 274 -17.00 8.53 -20.30
C ILE A 274 -16.42 8.87 -18.92
N ARG A 275 -16.16 7.89 -18.11
CA ARG A 275 -15.72 8.04 -16.71
C ARG A 275 -14.22 7.84 -16.58
N LEU A 276 -13.49 8.94 -16.41
CA LEU A 276 -12.11 8.94 -15.97
C LEU A 276 -12.06 9.00 -14.45
N VAL A 277 -11.68 7.91 -13.79
CA VAL A 277 -11.80 7.76 -12.34
C VAL A 277 -10.43 7.69 -11.67
N HIS A 278 -10.23 8.50 -10.62
CA HIS A 278 -9.13 8.37 -9.69
C HIS A 278 -9.65 8.08 -8.29
N THR A 279 -8.99 7.15 -7.57
CA THR A 279 -9.33 6.83 -6.19
C THR A 279 -8.14 6.96 -5.25
N GLY A 280 -8.37 7.46 -4.03
CA GLY A 280 -7.38 7.58 -2.95
C GLY A 280 -6.70 8.95 -2.86
N LEU A 281 -5.44 8.98 -2.41
CA LEU A 281 -4.68 10.23 -2.27
C LEU A 281 -4.24 10.74 -3.65
N PHE A 282 -4.54 12.01 -3.94
CA PHE A 282 -4.06 12.74 -5.12
C PHE A 282 -3.34 14.02 -4.65
N ALA A 283 -2.01 13.96 -4.60
CA ALA A 283 -1.17 15.05 -4.11
C ALA A 283 -0.83 16.06 -5.22
N ALA A 284 -0.62 17.31 -4.84
CA ALA A 284 -0.35 18.42 -5.77
C ALA A 284 0.86 18.18 -6.70
N ASP A 285 1.89 17.51 -6.19
CA ASP A 285 3.11 17.19 -6.94
C ASP A 285 2.96 16.04 -7.96
N GLY A 286 1.79 15.39 -7.97
CA GLY A 286 1.38 14.43 -9.02
C GLY A 286 0.37 15.01 -10.02
N ASN A 287 0.15 16.34 -10.04
CA ASN A 287 -0.85 16.96 -10.91
C ASN A 287 -0.49 16.84 -12.40
N PRO A 288 -1.25 16.08 -13.22
CA PRO A 288 -0.95 15.86 -14.62
C PRO A 288 -1.52 17.00 -15.49
N LEU A 289 -0.86 18.16 -15.46
CA LEU A 289 -1.35 19.36 -16.17
C LEU A 289 -1.54 19.12 -17.66
N ASN A 290 -0.63 18.35 -18.29
CA ASN A 290 -0.71 17.94 -19.69
C ASN A 290 -2.00 17.14 -20.01
N LEU A 291 -2.43 16.25 -19.12
CA LEU A 291 -3.67 15.50 -19.29
C LEU A 291 -4.88 16.44 -19.27
N TRP A 292 -4.91 17.40 -18.34
CA TRP A 292 -5.99 18.37 -18.27
C TRP A 292 -6.04 19.29 -19.51
N ASP A 293 -4.85 19.66 -20.06
CA ASP A 293 -4.77 20.42 -21.31
C ASP A 293 -5.33 19.63 -22.49
N VAL A 294 -4.94 18.36 -22.63
CA VAL A 294 -5.41 17.44 -23.67
C VAL A 294 -6.92 17.26 -23.60
N LEU A 295 -7.47 17.02 -22.40
CA LEU A 295 -8.92 16.85 -22.20
C LEU A 295 -9.70 18.15 -22.54
N ALA A 296 -9.16 19.32 -22.15
CA ALA A 296 -9.78 20.60 -22.45
C ALA A 296 -9.84 20.87 -23.94
N GLU A 297 -8.74 20.64 -24.67
CA GLU A 297 -8.69 20.79 -26.13
C GLU A 297 -9.64 19.81 -26.83
N ARG A 298 -9.70 18.55 -26.37
CA ARG A 298 -10.65 17.57 -26.89
C ARG A 298 -12.10 18.01 -26.67
N CYS A 299 -12.43 18.52 -25.49
CA CYS A 299 -13.75 19.03 -25.16
C CYS A 299 -14.13 20.28 -25.98
N GLN A 300 -13.14 21.08 -26.40
CA GLN A 300 -13.37 22.23 -27.29
C GLN A 300 -13.63 21.79 -28.73
N ALA A 301 -12.90 20.76 -29.20
CA ALA A 301 -12.99 20.23 -30.54
C ALA A 301 -14.23 19.34 -30.74
N ASP A 302 -14.71 18.67 -29.69
CA ASP A 302 -15.83 17.72 -29.74
C ASP A 302 -16.84 17.99 -28.60
N PRO A 303 -17.92 18.70 -28.89
CA PRO A 303 -18.98 18.97 -27.90
C PRO A 303 -19.69 17.71 -27.36
N ASP A 304 -19.75 16.64 -28.15
CA ASP A 304 -20.37 15.38 -27.72
C ASP A 304 -19.47 14.66 -26.72
N PHE A 305 -18.15 14.69 -26.95
CA PHE A 305 -17.17 14.22 -25.96
C PHE A 305 -17.28 15.02 -24.66
N ARG A 306 -17.34 16.36 -24.76
CA ARG A 306 -17.50 17.24 -23.60
C ARG A 306 -18.74 16.88 -22.78
N ALA A 307 -19.89 16.66 -23.44
CA ALA A 307 -21.15 16.35 -22.77
C ALA A 307 -21.11 15.00 -22.03
N ARG A 308 -20.23 14.08 -22.45
CA ARG A 308 -20.12 12.72 -21.89
C ARG A 308 -19.01 12.57 -20.85
N LEU A 309 -17.96 13.38 -20.92
CA LEU A 309 -16.79 13.25 -20.03
C LEU A 309 -17.15 13.54 -18.57
N GLN A 310 -16.77 12.63 -17.67
CA GLN A 310 -16.77 12.81 -16.23
C GLN A 310 -15.39 12.52 -15.65
N ILE A 311 -14.76 13.51 -15.04
CA ILE A 311 -13.52 13.39 -14.28
C ILE A 311 -13.94 13.18 -12.82
N ARG A 312 -13.88 11.94 -12.36
CA ARG A 312 -14.38 11.51 -11.05
C ARG A 312 -13.24 11.29 -10.07
N LEU A 313 -13.21 12.08 -9.01
CA LEU A 313 -12.13 12.06 -8.03
C LEU A 313 -12.69 11.63 -6.66
N ALA A 314 -12.28 10.44 -6.20
CA ALA A 314 -12.63 9.89 -4.90
C ALA A 314 -11.42 9.86 -3.96
N GLY A 315 -11.60 10.29 -2.71
CA GLY A 315 -10.56 10.30 -1.69
C GLY A 315 -10.06 11.70 -1.34
N LYS A 316 -8.84 11.76 -0.82
CA LYS A 316 -8.20 13.03 -0.45
C LYS A 316 -7.48 13.63 -1.65
N VAL A 317 -8.11 14.59 -2.29
CA VAL A 317 -7.57 15.32 -3.45
C VAL A 317 -7.07 16.69 -3.01
N ASP A 318 -5.85 17.07 -3.45
CA ASP A 318 -5.32 18.41 -3.20
C ASP A 318 -6.06 19.45 -4.06
N ALA A 319 -6.35 20.62 -3.46
CA ALA A 319 -7.08 21.69 -4.15
C ALA A 319 -6.40 22.15 -5.46
N ALA A 320 -5.06 22.08 -5.53
CA ALA A 320 -4.33 22.42 -6.75
C ALA A 320 -4.72 21.56 -7.97
N ILE A 321 -5.24 20.33 -7.74
CA ILE A 321 -5.74 19.44 -8.81
C ILE A 321 -7.07 19.98 -9.34
N THR A 322 -8.03 20.17 -8.45
CA THR A 322 -9.39 20.63 -8.83
C THR A 322 -9.38 22.05 -9.39
N ASP A 323 -8.51 22.92 -8.88
CA ASP A 323 -8.31 24.26 -9.40
C ASP A 323 -7.70 24.25 -10.82
N ALA A 324 -6.74 23.35 -11.08
CA ALA A 324 -6.13 23.18 -12.40
C ALA A 324 -7.15 22.68 -13.45
N ILE A 325 -8.06 21.76 -13.06
CA ILE A 325 -9.14 21.26 -13.90
C ILE A 325 -10.14 22.39 -14.22
N ARG A 326 -10.60 23.12 -13.19
CA ARG A 326 -11.52 24.24 -13.37
C ARG A 326 -10.94 25.38 -14.21
N ALA A 327 -9.67 25.72 -14.02
CA ALA A 327 -8.98 26.76 -14.77
C ALA A 327 -8.91 26.48 -16.28
N ARG A 328 -9.06 25.20 -16.68
CA ARG A 328 -9.10 24.75 -18.07
C ARG A 328 -10.52 24.62 -18.66
N GLY A 329 -11.52 25.10 -17.95
CA GLY A 329 -12.91 25.05 -18.39
C GLY A 329 -13.55 23.66 -18.32
N LEU A 330 -12.95 22.74 -17.52
CA LEU A 330 -13.45 21.37 -17.27
C LEU A 330 -14.25 21.27 -15.96
N GLY A 331 -14.66 22.41 -15.36
CA GLY A 331 -15.39 22.43 -14.10
C GLY A 331 -16.70 21.66 -14.13
N ASP A 332 -17.45 21.74 -15.23
CA ASP A 332 -18.73 21.03 -15.43
C ASP A 332 -18.54 19.51 -15.59
N ASN A 333 -17.33 19.08 -15.96
CA ASN A 333 -16.96 17.68 -16.13
C ASN A 333 -16.37 17.07 -14.83
N LEU A 334 -16.06 17.89 -13.81
CA LEU A 334 -15.44 17.46 -12.56
C LEU A 334 -16.49 17.00 -11.56
N VAL A 335 -16.34 15.76 -11.07
CA VAL A 335 -17.16 15.16 -10.02
C VAL A 335 -16.27 14.84 -8.81
N GLU A 336 -16.40 15.62 -7.76
CA GLU A 336 -15.68 15.41 -6.49
C GLU A 336 -16.51 14.52 -5.56
N LEU A 337 -16.07 13.27 -5.37
CA LEU A 337 -16.80 12.27 -4.59
C LEU A 337 -16.43 12.31 -3.10
N GLY A 338 -15.32 12.99 -2.74
CA GLY A 338 -14.82 12.98 -1.38
C GLY A 338 -14.35 11.59 -0.94
N TYR A 339 -14.33 11.36 0.37
CA TYR A 339 -13.99 10.06 0.92
C TYR A 339 -15.13 9.06 0.71
N LEU A 340 -14.82 7.91 0.11
CA LEU A 340 -15.76 6.80 -0.07
C LEU A 340 -15.33 5.61 0.80
N PRO A 341 -16.28 4.83 1.35
CA PRO A 341 -16.03 3.50 1.90
C PRO A 341 -15.38 2.58 0.85
N HIS A 342 -14.68 1.53 1.32
CA HIS A 342 -13.90 0.65 0.43
C HIS A 342 -14.77 0.01 -0.67
N ASP A 343 -15.94 -0.52 -0.32
CA ASP A 343 -16.88 -1.14 -1.26
C ASP A 343 -17.43 -0.17 -2.31
N GLU A 344 -17.65 1.10 -1.94
CA GLU A 344 -18.02 2.16 -2.88
C GLU A 344 -16.86 2.55 -3.78
N THR A 345 -15.64 2.58 -3.23
CA THR A 345 -14.42 2.81 -4.01
C THR A 345 -14.24 1.74 -5.08
N VAL A 346 -14.41 0.47 -4.73
CA VAL A 346 -14.34 -0.66 -5.69
C VAL A 346 -15.42 -0.55 -6.75
N ARG A 347 -16.67 -0.14 -6.38
CA ARG A 347 -17.74 0.10 -7.35
C ARG A 347 -17.39 1.20 -8.35
N GLU A 348 -16.83 2.32 -7.89
CA GLU A 348 -16.36 3.40 -8.77
C GLU A 348 -15.23 2.93 -9.70
N GLN A 349 -14.27 2.16 -9.20
CA GLN A 349 -13.19 1.59 -10.01
C GLN A 349 -13.74 0.66 -11.10
N ARG A 350 -14.68 -0.21 -10.78
CA ARG A 350 -15.32 -1.13 -11.76
C ARG A 350 -16.21 -0.42 -12.77
N ALA A 351 -16.81 0.70 -12.38
CA ALA A 351 -17.67 1.52 -13.25
C ALA A 351 -16.88 2.47 -14.17
N ALA A 352 -15.58 2.60 -13.98
CA ALA A 352 -14.73 3.44 -14.80
C ALA A 352 -14.65 2.94 -16.25
N ASP A 353 -14.50 3.86 -17.20
CA ASP A 353 -14.05 3.55 -18.55
C ASP A 353 -12.52 3.59 -18.61
N ILE A 354 -11.89 4.51 -17.85
CA ILE A 354 -10.45 4.62 -17.68
C ILE A 354 -10.14 4.93 -16.21
N LEU A 355 -9.17 4.23 -15.64
CA LEU A 355 -8.64 4.49 -14.30
C LEU A 355 -7.38 5.35 -14.39
N LEU A 356 -7.37 6.47 -13.68
CA LEU A 356 -6.26 7.42 -13.67
C LEU A 356 -5.29 7.12 -12.53
N LEU A 357 -4.03 6.81 -12.86
CA LEU A 357 -2.95 6.54 -11.92
C LEU A 357 -1.85 7.62 -12.01
N PRO A 358 -2.00 8.77 -11.34
CA PRO A 358 -0.96 9.78 -11.30
C PRO A 358 0.08 9.42 -10.23
N LEU A 359 1.35 9.47 -10.61
CA LEU A 359 2.49 9.35 -9.70
C LEU A 359 3.08 10.75 -9.45
N ARG A 360 3.98 10.85 -8.48
CA ARG A 360 4.72 12.08 -8.23
C ARG A 360 5.89 12.21 -9.20
N GLN A 361 6.32 13.46 -9.42
CA GLN A 361 7.37 13.77 -10.40
C GLN A 361 8.78 13.45 -9.91
N GLU A 362 8.98 13.26 -8.57
CA GLU A 362 10.31 12.96 -8.06
C GLU A 362 10.87 11.65 -8.65
N PRO A 363 12.14 11.63 -9.09
CA PRO A 363 12.75 10.46 -9.73
C PRO A 363 12.70 9.19 -8.89
N GLU A 364 12.71 9.32 -7.56
CA GLU A 364 12.61 8.18 -6.64
C GLU A 364 11.27 7.45 -6.75
N TYR A 365 10.23 8.12 -7.29
CA TYR A 365 8.93 7.48 -7.54
C TYR A 365 8.95 6.44 -8.65
N ALA A 366 9.97 6.41 -9.51
CA ALA A 366 10.17 5.30 -10.45
C ALA A 366 10.26 3.93 -9.76
N LYS A 367 10.69 3.89 -8.49
CA LYS A 367 10.81 2.66 -7.68
C LYS A 367 9.54 2.31 -6.92
N VAL A 368 8.54 3.20 -6.87
CA VAL A 368 7.34 3.05 -6.05
C VAL A 368 6.27 2.25 -6.78
N LEU A 369 5.70 1.28 -6.08
CA LEU A 369 4.47 0.58 -6.49
C LEU A 369 3.32 1.00 -5.58
N PRO A 370 2.45 1.92 -6.01
CA PRO A 370 1.30 2.32 -5.22
C PRO A 370 0.32 1.14 -5.08
N GLY A 371 -0.22 0.92 -3.87
CA GLY A 371 -1.13 -0.20 -3.61
C GLY A 371 -2.35 -0.21 -4.55
N LYS A 372 -2.87 0.96 -4.90
CA LYS A 372 -4.03 1.12 -5.79
C LYS A 372 -3.84 0.52 -7.21
N ILE A 373 -2.61 0.38 -7.70
CA ILE A 373 -2.38 -0.24 -9.01
C ILE A 373 -2.97 -1.66 -9.07
N PHE A 374 -2.84 -2.42 -7.98
CA PHE A 374 -3.35 -3.79 -7.93
C PHE A 374 -4.88 -3.83 -7.86
N GLU A 375 -5.52 -2.88 -7.16
CA GLU A 375 -6.97 -2.72 -7.17
C GLU A 375 -7.46 -2.35 -8.59
N TYR A 376 -6.72 -1.49 -9.29
CA TYR A 376 -7.02 -1.12 -10.67
C TYR A 376 -6.90 -2.30 -11.64
N LEU A 377 -5.89 -3.16 -11.45
CA LEU A 377 -5.80 -4.43 -12.19
C LEU A 377 -7.02 -5.31 -11.93
N ALA A 378 -7.44 -5.43 -10.66
CA ALA A 378 -8.59 -6.25 -10.28
C ALA A 378 -9.92 -5.69 -10.82
N ALA A 379 -10.04 -4.38 -10.97
CA ALA A 379 -11.19 -3.75 -11.60
C ALA A 379 -11.30 -4.05 -13.11
N ARG A 380 -10.22 -4.59 -13.74
CA ARG A 380 -10.14 -4.95 -15.16
C ARG A 380 -10.54 -3.80 -16.10
N ARG A 381 -10.13 -2.59 -15.75
CA ARG A 381 -10.33 -1.38 -16.55
C ARG A 381 -8.98 -0.85 -17.04
N PRO A 382 -8.93 -0.25 -18.23
CA PRO A 382 -7.69 0.33 -18.73
C PRO A 382 -7.17 1.40 -17.77
N VAL A 383 -5.86 1.37 -17.51
CA VAL A 383 -5.20 2.29 -16.60
C VAL A 383 -4.37 3.29 -17.40
N LEU A 384 -4.74 4.56 -17.31
CA LEU A 384 -3.94 5.68 -17.79
C LEU A 384 -3.03 6.13 -16.67
N GLY A 385 -1.75 5.80 -16.76
CA GLY A 385 -0.73 6.23 -15.81
C GLY A 385 -0.08 7.53 -16.24
N ILE A 386 0.22 8.42 -15.29
CA ILE A 386 1.11 9.57 -15.49
C ILE A 386 2.26 9.42 -14.51
N GLY A 387 3.47 9.28 -15.04
CA GLY A 387 4.65 8.96 -14.22
C GLY A 387 5.85 8.63 -15.09
N GLN A 388 6.85 7.97 -14.51
CA GLN A 388 8.04 7.54 -15.24
C GLN A 388 7.70 6.29 -16.10
N PRO A 389 7.84 6.36 -17.46
CA PRO A 389 7.47 5.25 -18.34
C PRO A 389 8.35 3.99 -18.19
N ASP A 390 9.52 4.12 -17.61
CA ASP A 390 10.46 3.04 -17.28
C ASP A 390 10.38 2.58 -15.80
N GLY A 391 9.47 3.18 -15.03
CA GLY A 391 9.29 2.89 -13.60
C GLY A 391 8.63 1.54 -13.32
N ALA A 392 8.68 1.14 -12.04
CA ALA A 392 8.11 -0.12 -11.56
C ALA A 392 6.60 -0.25 -11.83
N ALA A 393 5.84 0.84 -11.69
CA ALA A 393 4.40 0.84 -11.97
C ALA A 393 4.12 0.65 -13.47
N ALA A 394 4.90 1.31 -14.34
CA ALA A 394 4.80 1.13 -15.78
C ALA A 394 5.05 -0.33 -16.20
N GLN A 395 6.04 -0.98 -15.59
CA GLN A 395 6.31 -2.39 -15.86
C GLN A 395 5.12 -3.29 -15.49
N ILE A 396 4.49 -3.08 -14.32
CA ILE A 396 3.31 -3.84 -13.90
C ILE A 396 2.15 -3.67 -14.90
N LEU A 397 1.89 -2.44 -15.37
CA LEU A 397 0.83 -2.18 -16.35
C LEU A 397 1.09 -2.91 -17.67
N ARG A 398 2.34 -2.87 -18.17
CA ARG A 398 2.73 -3.60 -19.40
C ARG A 398 2.62 -5.11 -19.23
N ASP A 399 3.15 -5.65 -18.13
CA ASP A 399 3.14 -7.10 -17.85
C ASP A 399 1.73 -7.69 -17.73
N ALA A 400 0.77 -6.85 -17.35
CA ALA A 400 -0.64 -7.23 -17.23
C ALA A 400 -1.48 -6.84 -18.45
N GLY A 401 -0.90 -6.15 -19.45
CA GLY A 401 -1.68 -5.57 -20.56
C GLY A 401 -2.81 -4.66 -20.08
N ALA A 402 -2.62 -4.01 -18.92
CA ALA A 402 -3.69 -3.31 -18.21
C ALA A 402 -3.74 -1.80 -18.53
N GLY A 403 -2.80 -1.28 -19.31
CA GLY A 403 -2.72 0.14 -19.61
C GLY A 403 -1.29 0.60 -19.85
N GLU A 404 -1.09 1.89 -19.84
CA GLU A 404 0.19 2.51 -20.17
C GLU A 404 0.54 3.66 -19.21
N MET A 405 1.84 3.91 -19.04
CA MET A 405 2.38 5.01 -18.25
C MET A 405 3.01 6.04 -19.17
N PHE A 406 2.55 7.27 -19.09
CA PHE A 406 3.01 8.40 -19.88
C PHE A 406 3.83 9.39 -19.03
N ASP A 407 4.83 9.99 -19.63
CA ASP A 407 5.54 11.12 -19.01
C ASP A 407 4.65 12.38 -18.98
N TRP A 408 5.02 13.36 -18.15
CA TRP A 408 4.24 14.59 -17.95
C TRP A 408 4.20 15.53 -19.15
N ASP A 409 4.96 15.25 -20.23
CA ASP A 409 5.02 16.03 -21.48
C ASP A 409 4.48 15.28 -22.72
N GLN A 410 4.14 14.00 -22.59
CA GLN A 410 3.64 13.16 -23.70
C GLN A 410 2.16 13.44 -23.99
N ARG A 411 1.85 14.35 -24.90
CA ARG A 411 0.48 14.77 -25.24
C ARG A 411 -0.19 13.90 -26.30
N ASP A 412 0.51 13.65 -27.42
CA ASP A 412 -0.05 12.90 -28.55
C ASP A 412 -0.37 11.47 -28.18
N GLN A 413 0.47 10.85 -27.35
CA GLN A 413 0.26 9.51 -26.83
C GLN A 413 -0.95 9.44 -25.89
N LEU A 414 -1.20 10.48 -25.07
CA LEU A 414 -2.40 10.58 -24.24
C LEU A 414 -3.66 10.61 -25.07
N LEU A 415 -3.69 11.39 -26.17
CA LEU A 415 -4.83 11.42 -27.09
C LEU A 415 -5.07 10.07 -27.73
N ALA A 416 -4.00 9.43 -28.23
CA ALA A 416 -4.08 8.11 -28.82
C ALA A 416 -4.63 7.06 -27.83
N PHE A 417 -4.21 7.12 -26.57
CA PHE A 417 -4.72 6.23 -25.52
C PHE A 417 -6.21 6.46 -25.24
N LEU A 418 -6.65 7.73 -25.17
CA LEU A 418 -8.07 8.07 -24.91
C LEU A 418 -9.00 7.62 -26.04
N ASP A 419 -8.51 7.49 -27.27
CA ASP A 419 -9.25 7.08 -28.45
C ASP A 419 -9.16 5.58 -28.77
N ALA A 420 -8.24 4.86 -28.12
CA ALA A 420 -8.01 3.44 -28.36
C ALA A 420 -9.05 2.53 -27.69
N GLU A 421 -9.28 1.37 -28.30
CA GLU A 421 -9.91 0.26 -27.61
C GLU A 421 -8.85 -0.47 -26.78
N HIS A 422 -9.18 -0.77 -25.53
CA HIS A 422 -8.26 -1.41 -24.60
C HIS A 422 -8.69 -2.84 -24.32
N PRO A 423 -7.79 -3.83 -24.47
CA PRO A 423 -8.08 -5.20 -24.08
C PRO A 423 -8.20 -5.31 -22.56
N GLU A 424 -8.90 -6.32 -22.09
CA GLU A 424 -8.91 -6.63 -20.65
C GLU A 424 -7.52 -7.05 -20.17
N ALA A 425 -7.18 -6.65 -18.94
CA ALA A 425 -5.95 -7.05 -18.29
C ALA A 425 -5.87 -8.58 -18.14
N THR A 426 -4.69 -9.16 -18.39
CA THR A 426 -4.43 -10.59 -18.32
C THR A 426 -3.33 -10.93 -17.33
N GLY A 427 -3.32 -12.17 -16.82
CA GLY A 427 -2.27 -12.64 -15.91
C GLY A 427 -2.20 -11.86 -14.59
N ILE A 428 -3.30 -11.25 -14.18
CA ILE A 428 -3.39 -10.47 -12.93
C ILE A 428 -3.49 -11.36 -11.70
N GLU A 429 -3.86 -12.63 -11.85
CA GLU A 429 -4.07 -13.60 -10.77
C GLU A 429 -2.83 -13.80 -9.91
N LYS A 430 -1.64 -13.62 -10.49
CA LYS A 430 -0.35 -13.64 -9.77
C LYS A 430 -0.25 -12.54 -8.70
N TYR A 431 -1.04 -11.49 -8.80
CA TYR A 431 -1.13 -10.38 -7.85
C TYR A 431 -2.28 -10.52 -6.86
N SER A 432 -3.06 -11.61 -6.90
CA SER A 432 -4.08 -11.86 -5.88
C SER A 432 -3.42 -12.13 -4.53
N ARG A 433 -4.06 -11.72 -3.43
CA ARG A 433 -3.56 -11.96 -2.07
C ARG A 433 -3.39 -13.43 -1.77
N ARG A 434 -4.24 -14.27 -2.33
CA ARG A 434 -4.12 -15.74 -2.22
C ARG A 434 -2.85 -16.25 -2.90
N SER A 435 -2.60 -15.84 -4.15
CA SER A 435 -1.40 -16.24 -4.89
C SER A 435 -0.12 -15.73 -4.22
N LEU A 436 -0.13 -14.49 -3.71
CA LEU A 436 1.00 -13.92 -2.98
C LEU A 436 1.22 -14.61 -1.63
N THR A 437 0.15 -15.09 -0.97
CA THR A 437 0.28 -15.92 0.25
C THR A 437 0.92 -17.27 -0.08
N ALA A 438 0.53 -17.89 -1.20
CA ALA A 438 1.19 -19.12 -1.66
C ALA A 438 2.70 -18.92 -1.90
N GLN A 439 3.10 -17.79 -2.52
CA GLN A 439 4.52 -17.43 -2.69
C GLN A 439 5.22 -17.21 -1.33
N LEU A 440 4.55 -16.53 -0.39
CA LEU A 440 5.08 -16.35 0.96
C LEU A 440 5.32 -17.68 1.65
N THR A 441 4.41 -18.65 1.53
CA THR A 441 4.57 -19.95 2.19
C THR A 441 5.71 -20.80 1.64
N GLN A 442 6.18 -20.53 0.41
CA GLN A 442 7.35 -21.20 -0.17
C GLN A 442 8.67 -20.79 0.46
N ILE A 443 8.74 -19.65 1.12
CA ILE A 443 9.94 -19.16 1.81
C ILE A 443 9.87 -19.34 3.33
N LEU A 444 8.78 -19.91 3.84
CA LEU A 444 8.64 -20.32 5.23
C LEU A 444 9.30 -21.69 5.45
N PRO A 445 9.84 -21.98 6.66
CA PRO A 445 10.53 -23.26 6.95
C PRO A 445 9.61 -24.49 6.94
#